data_e306e739907caf923c9164da5af4588b
#
_entry.id   e306e739907caf923c9164da5af4588b
#
_cell.length_a   1.000
_cell.length_b   1.000
_cell.length_c   1.000
_cell.angle_alpha   90.00
_cell.angle_beta   90.00
_cell.angle_gamma   90.00
#
_symmetry.space_group_name_H-M   'P 1'
#
loop_
_entity.id
_entity.type
_entity.pdbx_description
1 polymer ?
#
loop_
_entity_poly.entity_id
_entity_poly.type
_entity_poly.pdbx_seq_one_letter_code
_entity_poly.pdbx_strand_id
1 'polypeptide(L)'
;LARPSPGAGCGCAYPDFVDAGVGARSNRIMARLQAVAARHPDLAQALSGLPRFRCLMFGGLKILLLHGDPESLAGWGLAREAFLAGNGVQVADWFRATGADAMVCTHTCLPVLWSGPVAGGERVVVNNGSAGMGNLSNDPRGLLVRMAAGEAGAPEALAGVSCRGVRFDLVPVAYDLPAWLSRFDALWPSGSEAERSYRPRLLTGTALTPEQLVFPAKVSWDCHSR
;
A
#
# COMPACT_ATOMS: atom_id res chain seq x y z
N LEU A 1 10.93 -8.53 -8.70
CA LEU A 1 11.49 -9.89 -8.84
C LEU A 1 12.73 -9.95 -9.76
N ALA A 2 13.29 -8.78 -10.14
CA ALA A 2 14.60 -8.72 -10.75
C ALA A 2 15.60 -9.49 -9.86
N ARG A 3 16.56 -10.19 -10.48
CA ARG A 3 17.54 -11.05 -9.78
C ARG A 3 17.97 -10.40 -8.47
N PRO A 4 17.61 -10.94 -7.31
CA PRO A 4 18.16 -10.42 -6.07
C PRO A 4 19.67 -10.71 -6.07
N SER A 5 20.44 -9.75 -5.62
CA SER A 5 21.83 -10.02 -5.28
C SER A 5 21.85 -11.18 -4.27
N PRO A 6 22.78 -12.14 -4.39
CA PRO A 6 22.92 -13.19 -3.38
C PRO A 6 23.03 -12.54 -1.98
N GLY A 7 22.12 -12.92 -1.07
CA GLY A 7 22.04 -12.34 0.27
C GLY A 7 21.06 -11.18 0.44
N ALA A 8 20.46 -10.64 -0.64
CA ALA A 8 19.35 -9.70 -0.50
C ALA A 8 18.10 -10.45 0.00
N GLY A 9 17.62 -10.12 1.18
CA GLY A 9 16.39 -10.66 1.74
C GLY A 9 15.16 -10.38 0.88
N CYS A 10 13.96 -10.25 1.48
CA CYS A 10 12.72 -9.97 0.76
C CYS A 10 12.73 -8.61 0.01
N GLY A 11 13.68 -7.73 0.31
CA GLY A 11 13.75 -6.38 -0.24
C GLY A 11 12.69 -5.42 0.32
N CYS A 12 11.95 -5.83 1.36
CA CYS A 12 10.86 -5.04 1.93
C CYS A 12 11.34 -3.85 2.78
N ALA A 13 12.66 -3.73 3.02
CA ALA A 13 13.28 -2.62 3.77
C ALA A 13 12.53 -2.31 5.08
N TYR A 14 12.21 -3.35 5.87
CA TYR A 14 11.44 -3.20 7.10
C TYR A 14 12.10 -2.20 8.05
N PRO A 15 11.35 -1.21 8.55
CA PRO A 15 11.84 -0.29 9.56
C PRO A 15 11.97 -0.97 10.93
N ASP A 16 12.70 -0.33 11.84
CA ASP A 16 13.06 -0.88 13.16
C ASP A 16 11.84 -1.20 14.05
N PHE A 17 10.69 -0.60 13.80
CA PHE A 17 9.46 -0.89 14.53
C PHE A 17 8.81 -2.23 14.12
N VAL A 18 9.24 -2.85 13.03
CA VAL A 18 8.76 -4.16 12.59
C VAL A 18 9.58 -5.25 13.27
N ASP A 19 8.89 -6.18 13.94
CA ASP A 19 9.54 -7.31 14.63
C ASP A 19 10.48 -8.10 13.71
N ALA A 20 11.68 -8.37 14.20
CA ALA A 20 12.72 -9.06 13.42
C ALA A 20 12.28 -10.45 12.92
N GLY A 21 11.40 -11.13 13.67
CA GLY A 21 10.82 -12.39 13.26
C GLY A 21 9.91 -12.27 12.03
N VAL A 22 9.24 -11.13 11.86
CA VAL A 22 8.46 -10.82 10.63
C VAL A 22 9.41 -10.75 9.43
N GLY A 23 10.50 -9.99 9.55
CA GLY A 23 11.51 -9.87 8.49
C GLY A 23 12.13 -11.22 8.11
N ALA A 24 12.49 -12.03 9.11
CA ALA A 24 13.04 -13.36 8.89
C ALA A 24 12.05 -14.30 8.17
N ARG A 25 10.77 -14.28 8.55
CA ARG A 25 9.72 -15.05 7.85
C ARG A 25 9.55 -14.57 6.41
N SER A 26 9.48 -13.26 6.18
CA SER A 26 9.37 -12.68 4.84
C SER A 26 10.53 -13.08 3.94
N ASN A 27 11.75 -13.13 4.46
CA ASN A 27 12.92 -13.59 3.70
C ASN A 27 12.77 -15.05 3.26
N ARG A 28 12.29 -15.93 4.14
CA ARG A 28 12.05 -17.34 3.79
C ARG A 28 10.92 -17.53 2.79
N ILE A 29 9.83 -16.77 2.92
CA ILE A 29 8.73 -16.76 1.94
C ILE A 29 9.25 -16.30 0.58
N MET A 30 10.02 -15.21 0.56
CA MET A 30 10.57 -14.66 -0.68
C MET A 30 11.52 -15.63 -1.36
N ALA A 31 12.38 -16.33 -0.62
CA ALA A 31 13.26 -17.35 -1.18
C ALA A 31 12.48 -18.43 -1.94
N ARG A 32 11.34 -18.88 -1.39
CA ARG A 32 10.47 -19.83 -2.08
C ARG A 32 9.82 -19.23 -3.34
N LEU A 33 9.34 -17.98 -3.26
CA LEU A 33 8.76 -17.30 -4.42
C LEU A 33 9.81 -17.08 -5.52
N GLN A 34 11.03 -16.74 -5.17
CA GLN A 34 12.15 -16.61 -6.11
C GLN A 34 12.47 -17.92 -6.81
N ALA A 35 12.46 -19.05 -6.08
CA ALA A 35 12.65 -20.38 -6.67
C ALA A 35 11.52 -20.72 -7.66
N VAL A 36 10.28 -20.27 -7.42
CA VAL A 36 9.19 -20.40 -8.39
C VAL A 36 9.42 -19.48 -9.58
N ALA A 37 9.75 -18.21 -9.37
CA ALA A 37 9.99 -17.24 -10.43
C ALA A 37 11.14 -17.65 -11.36
N ALA A 38 12.17 -18.32 -10.84
CA ALA A 38 13.29 -18.81 -11.63
C ALA A 38 12.88 -19.85 -12.70
N ARG A 39 11.71 -20.47 -12.57
CA ARG A 39 11.14 -21.40 -13.57
C ARG A 39 10.40 -20.68 -14.70
N HIS A 40 10.25 -19.34 -14.60
CA HIS A 40 9.52 -18.50 -15.54
C HIS A 40 10.37 -17.28 -15.93
N PRO A 41 11.50 -17.49 -16.64
CA PRO A 41 12.46 -16.42 -16.95
C PRO A 41 11.87 -15.33 -17.85
N ASP A 42 10.97 -15.68 -18.76
CA ASP A 42 10.22 -14.78 -19.61
C ASP A 42 9.35 -13.80 -18.81
N LEU A 43 8.63 -14.30 -17.82
CA LEU A 43 7.82 -13.47 -16.92
C LEU A 43 8.71 -12.60 -16.04
N ALA A 44 9.83 -13.13 -15.54
CA ALA A 44 10.79 -12.37 -14.75
C ALA A 44 11.38 -11.20 -15.55
N GLN A 45 11.68 -11.42 -16.84
CA GLN A 45 12.16 -10.39 -17.75
C GLN A 45 11.08 -9.32 -17.99
N ALA A 46 9.84 -9.72 -18.27
CA ALA A 46 8.72 -8.79 -18.45
C ALA A 46 8.51 -7.91 -17.20
N LEU A 47 8.53 -8.51 -16.01
CA LEU A 47 8.40 -7.77 -14.74
C LEU A 47 9.57 -6.81 -14.50
N SER A 48 10.80 -7.18 -14.88
CA SER A 48 11.96 -6.31 -14.72
C SER A 48 11.94 -5.08 -15.61
N GLY A 49 11.20 -5.14 -16.71
CA GLY A 49 10.97 -4.02 -17.64
C GLY A 49 9.87 -3.05 -17.20
N LEU A 50 9.13 -3.35 -16.11
CA LEU A 50 8.09 -2.45 -15.64
C LEU A 50 8.67 -1.18 -15.00
N PRO A 51 8.03 -0.01 -15.22
CA PRO A 51 8.46 1.23 -14.60
C PRO A 51 8.27 1.17 -13.07
N ARG A 52 9.16 1.85 -12.34
CA ARG A 52 9.09 1.94 -10.87
C ARG A 52 7.87 2.73 -10.37
N PHE A 53 7.38 3.64 -11.19
CA PHE A 53 6.19 4.45 -10.93
C PHE A 53 5.52 4.83 -12.25
N ARG A 54 4.28 5.28 -12.16
CA ARG A 54 3.56 5.88 -13.30
C ARG A 54 2.94 7.21 -12.91
N CYS A 55 2.96 8.16 -13.84
CA CYS A 55 2.16 9.38 -13.75
C CYS A 55 0.89 9.23 -14.59
N LEU A 56 -0.23 9.59 -13.99
CA LEU A 56 -1.53 9.62 -14.65
C LEU A 56 -2.10 11.04 -14.55
N MET A 57 -2.60 11.56 -15.68
CA MET A 57 -3.44 12.77 -15.66
C MET A 57 -4.90 12.34 -15.63
N PHE A 58 -5.63 12.70 -14.57
CA PHE A 58 -7.03 12.35 -14.41
C PHE A 58 -7.79 13.47 -13.70
N GLY A 59 -8.89 13.94 -14.30
CA GLY A 59 -9.69 15.03 -13.74
C GLY A 59 -8.91 16.33 -13.49
N GLY A 60 -7.87 16.60 -14.27
CA GLY A 60 -6.99 17.76 -14.10
C GLY A 60 -5.93 17.58 -13.01
N LEU A 61 -5.86 16.44 -12.33
CA LEU A 61 -4.84 16.11 -11.36
C LEU A 61 -3.68 15.33 -11.99
N LYS A 62 -2.46 15.62 -11.55
CA LYS A 62 -1.29 14.77 -11.77
C LYS A 62 -1.19 13.75 -10.63
N ILE A 63 -1.43 12.49 -10.93
CA ILE A 63 -1.46 11.40 -9.97
C ILE A 63 -0.22 10.54 -10.14
N LEU A 64 0.53 10.35 -9.08
CA LEU A 64 1.69 9.48 -9.02
C LEU A 64 1.29 8.11 -8.47
N LEU A 65 1.41 7.07 -9.29
CA LEU A 65 1.14 5.68 -8.91
C LEU A 65 2.46 5.02 -8.52
N LEU A 66 2.52 4.50 -7.30
CA LEU A 66 3.71 3.96 -6.65
C LEU A 66 3.45 2.56 -6.10
N HIS A 67 4.52 1.80 -5.80
CA HIS A 67 4.40 0.64 -4.91
C HIS A 67 4.65 1.06 -3.45
N GLY A 68 5.83 1.57 -3.12
CA GLY A 68 6.20 2.09 -1.81
C GLY A 68 6.03 3.60 -1.70
N ASP A 69 7.12 4.33 -1.86
CA ASP A 69 7.16 5.79 -1.84
C ASP A 69 7.97 6.37 -3.02
N PRO A 70 8.06 7.68 -3.21
CA PRO A 70 8.78 8.29 -4.34
C PRO A 70 10.27 7.92 -4.41
N GLU A 71 10.91 7.59 -3.31
CA GLU A 71 12.33 7.27 -3.25
C GLU A 71 12.60 5.78 -3.44
N SER A 72 11.68 4.91 -2.99
CA SER A 72 11.89 3.47 -2.97
C SER A 72 10.65 2.66 -3.29
N LEU A 73 10.83 1.59 -4.09
CA LEU A 73 9.77 0.58 -4.29
C LEU A 73 9.35 -0.11 -2.99
N ALA A 74 10.28 -0.21 -2.03
CA ALA A 74 10.05 -0.79 -0.72
C ALA A 74 10.05 0.28 0.39
N GLY A 75 9.75 1.55 0.03
CA GLY A 75 9.73 2.65 0.97
C GLY A 75 8.52 2.62 1.91
N TRP A 76 8.72 3.04 3.14
CA TRP A 76 7.72 3.06 4.20
C TRP A 76 7.23 4.46 4.55
N GLY A 77 7.68 5.47 3.81
CA GLY A 77 7.30 6.86 4.10
C GLY A 77 5.84 7.19 3.84
N LEU A 78 5.11 6.35 3.08
CA LEU A 78 3.65 6.45 2.91
C LEU A 78 2.89 5.36 3.69
N ALA A 79 3.55 4.78 4.70
CA ALA A 79 2.93 3.85 5.62
C ALA A 79 2.03 4.57 6.64
N ARG A 80 1.04 3.85 7.15
CA ARG A 80 0.17 4.34 8.22
C ARG A 80 0.97 4.80 9.45
N GLU A 81 1.98 4.04 9.84
CA GLU A 81 2.85 4.31 10.97
C GLU A 81 3.65 5.60 10.76
N ALA A 82 4.10 5.87 9.55
CA ALA A 82 4.81 7.10 9.23
C ALA A 82 3.90 8.34 9.39
N PHE A 83 2.64 8.25 8.95
CA PHE A 83 1.65 9.33 9.18
C PHE A 83 1.36 9.53 10.67
N LEU A 84 1.25 8.46 11.45
CA LEU A 84 1.06 8.54 12.91
C LEU A 84 2.29 9.14 13.62
N ALA A 85 3.49 8.90 13.09
CA ALA A 85 4.73 9.47 13.59
C ALA A 85 4.99 10.92 13.14
N GLY A 86 4.15 11.49 12.26
CA GLY A 86 4.24 12.89 11.87
C GLY A 86 5.25 13.17 10.75
N ASN A 87 5.34 12.33 9.73
CA ASN A 87 6.26 12.49 8.59
C ASN A 87 5.86 13.58 7.56
N GLY A 88 5.02 14.52 7.96
CA GLY A 88 4.45 15.53 7.06
C GLY A 88 5.44 16.33 6.25
N VAL A 89 6.59 16.67 6.83
CA VAL A 89 7.65 17.41 6.12
C VAL A 89 8.16 16.62 4.92
N GLN A 90 8.46 15.34 5.10
CA GLN A 90 8.94 14.48 4.02
C GLN A 90 7.90 14.33 2.91
N VAL A 91 6.64 14.12 3.26
CA VAL A 91 5.56 14.00 2.27
C VAL A 91 5.37 15.32 1.51
N ALA A 92 5.49 16.47 2.19
CA ALA A 92 5.44 17.78 1.55
C ALA A 92 6.60 17.98 0.56
N ASP A 93 7.81 17.54 0.92
CA ASP A 93 8.97 17.58 0.02
C ASP A 93 8.77 16.71 -1.22
N TRP A 94 8.18 15.54 -1.07
CA TRP A 94 7.85 14.69 -2.21
C TRP A 94 6.80 15.31 -3.13
N PHE A 95 5.77 15.96 -2.60
CA PHE A 95 4.82 16.70 -3.44
C PHE A 95 5.49 17.83 -4.20
N ARG A 96 6.40 18.60 -3.56
CA ARG A 96 7.17 19.66 -4.23
C ARG A 96 8.08 19.09 -5.33
N ALA A 97 8.82 18.02 -5.02
CA ALA A 97 9.77 17.42 -5.95
C ALA A 97 9.10 16.77 -7.16
N THR A 98 7.97 16.11 -6.98
CA THR A 98 7.26 15.39 -8.04
C THR A 98 6.28 16.27 -8.81
N GLY A 99 5.81 17.37 -8.21
CA GLY A 99 4.71 18.18 -8.72
C GLY A 99 3.40 17.41 -8.82
N ALA A 100 3.25 16.31 -8.09
CA ALA A 100 2.03 15.53 -8.06
C ALA A 100 0.94 16.25 -7.25
N ASP A 101 -0.32 15.98 -7.57
CA ASP A 101 -1.49 16.41 -6.80
C ASP A 101 -1.99 15.29 -5.88
N ALA A 102 -1.74 14.04 -6.28
CA ALA A 102 -2.05 12.87 -5.49
C ALA A 102 -0.95 11.80 -5.61
N MET A 103 -0.73 11.04 -4.53
CA MET A 103 0.10 9.85 -4.50
C MET A 103 -0.76 8.66 -4.11
N VAL A 104 -0.77 7.62 -4.94
CA VAL A 104 -1.52 6.39 -4.71
C VAL A 104 -0.53 5.23 -4.64
N CYS A 105 -0.52 4.51 -3.52
CA CYS A 105 0.46 3.47 -3.23
C CYS A 105 -0.18 2.23 -2.57
N THR A 106 0.67 1.25 -2.27
CA THR A 106 0.27 0.00 -1.61
C THR A 106 1.33 -0.49 -0.62
N HIS A 107 2.29 -1.31 -0.98
CA HIS A 107 3.45 -1.89 -0.29
C HIS A 107 3.27 -2.24 1.19
N THR A 108 2.98 -1.25 2.05
CA THR A 108 2.96 -1.38 3.52
C THR A 108 1.73 -2.10 4.05
N CYS A 109 0.81 -2.43 3.17
CA CYS A 109 -0.36 -3.28 3.43
C CYS A 109 -1.34 -2.78 4.50
N LEU A 110 -1.24 -1.54 4.98
CA LEU A 110 -2.25 -0.91 5.83
C LEU A 110 -2.81 0.34 5.14
N PRO A 111 -4.14 0.54 5.15
CA PRO A 111 -4.75 1.63 4.43
C PRO A 111 -4.47 2.99 5.05
N VAL A 112 -4.30 3.98 4.18
CA VAL A 112 -4.19 5.41 4.50
C VAL A 112 -5.04 6.19 3.53
N LEU A 113 -5.91 7.02 4.03
CA LEU A 113 -6.58 8.09 3.31
C LEU A 113 -6.25 9.40 3.99
N TRP A 114 -5.47 10.23 3.31
CA TRP A 114 -5.12 11.55 3.80
C TRP A 114 -5.37 12.60 2.73
N SER A 115 -5.94 13.74 3.10
CA SER A 115 -6.01 14.93 2.28
C SER A 115 -5.72 16.16 3.14
N GLY A 116 -5.04 17.15 2.55
CA GLY A 116 -4.72 18.39 3.24
C GLY A 116 -3.89 19.35 2.41
N PRO A 117 -3.69 20.58 2.93
CA PRO A 117 -2.94 21.62 2.24
C PRO A 117 -1.43 21.31 2.29
N VAL A 118 -0.79 21.30 1.12
CA VAL A 118 0.67 21.19 0.98
C VAL A 118 1.12 22.12 -0.14
N ALA A 119 2.14 22.93 0.12
CA ALA A 119 2.76 23.78 -0.88
C ALA A 119 1.77 24.65 -1.68
N GLY A 120 0.79 25.25 -0.98
CA GLY A 120 -0.19 26.16 -1.57
C GLY A 120 -1.34 25.48 -2.32
N GLY A 121 -1.51 24.16 -2.21
CA GLY A 121 -2.63 23.43 -2.79
C GLY A 121 -3.04 22.22 -1.99
N GLU A 122 -4.26 21.76 -2.21
CA GLU A 122 -4.73 20.51 -1.61
C GLU A 122 -4.06 19.31 -2.26
N ARG A 123 -3.65 18.36 -1.45
CA ARG A 123 -2.99 17.13 -1.87
C ARG A 123 -3.63 15.91 -1.22
N VAL A 124 -3.47 14.77 -1.87
CA VAL A 124 -4.04 13.50 -1.42
C VAL A 124 -2.96 12.42 -1.40
N VAL A 125 -2.95 11.63 -0.32
CA VAL A 125 -2.22 10.35 -0.26
C VAL A 125 -3.23 9.25 0.00
N VAL A 126 -3.18 8.21 -0.85
CA VAL A 126 -4.00 7.02 -0.69
C VAL A 126 -3.11 5.79 -0.73
N ASN A 127 -3.12 5.03 0.37
CA ASN A 127 -2.61 3.67 0.40
C ASN A 127 -3.82 2.72 0.51
N ASN A 128 -3.99 1.80 -0.46
CA ASN A 128 -5.13 0.89 -0.42
C ASN A 128 -5.00 -0.21 0.66
N GLY A 129 -3.87 -0.30 1.32
CA GLY A 129 -3.59 -1.46 2.16
C GLY A 129 -3.29 -2.69 1.32
N SER A 130 -4.16 -3.67 1.32
CA SER A 130 -4.03 -4.90 0.54
C SER A 130 -5.31 -5.21 -0.23
N ALA A 131 -5.17 -5.57 -1.51
CA ALA A 131 -6.30 -6.04 -2.32
C ALA A 131 -6.61 -7.53 -2.10
N GLY A 132 -5.65 -8.31 -1.62
CA GLY A 132 -5.78 -9.77 -1.49
C GLY A 132 -5.84 -10.28 -0.04
N MET A 133 -5.91 -9.38 0.94
CA MET A 133 -6.02 -9.74 2.37
C MET A 133 -6.94 -8.75 3.08
N GLY A 134 -7.53 -9.15 4.20
CA GLY A 134 -8.34 -8.29 5.03
C GLY A 134 -7.58 -7.07 5.55
N ASN A 135 -8.23 -5.92 5.58
CA ASN A 135 -7.65 -4.64 6.03
C ASN A 135 -8.31 -4.12 7.30
N LEU A 136 -9.50 -4.54 7.60
CA LEU A 136 -10.27 -4.14 8.78
C LEU A 136 -10.52 -5.32 9.71
N SER A 137 -10.90 -5.01 10.93
CA SER A 137 -11.18 -6.02 11.96
C SER A 137 -12.39 -6.87 11.58
N ASN A 138 -12.19 -8.18 11.61
CA ASN A 138 -13.18 -9.18 11.24
C ASN A 138 -13.75 -9.03 9.82
N ASP A 139 -12.99 -8.40 8.93
CA ASP A 139 -13.37 -8.23 7.53
C ASP A 139 -12.27 -8.83 6.62
N PRO A 140 -12.52 -9.97 5.96
CA PRO A 140 -11.53 -10.60 5.09
C PRO A 140 -11.38 -9.91 3.73
N ARG A 141 -12.26 -8.95 3.40
CA ARG A 141 -12.22 -8.28 2.10
C ARG A 141 -10.95 -7.46 1.92
N GLY A 142 -10.38 -7.52 0.72
CA GLY A 142 -9.33 -6.61 0.29
C GLY A 142 -9.87 -5.20 0.04
N LEU A 143 -8.96 -4.26 -0.25
CA LEU A 143 -9.33 -2.90 -0.66
C LEU A 143 -8.64 -2.54 -1.98
N LEU A 144 -9.35 -1.81 -2.82
CA LEU A 144 -8.79 -1.11 -3.98
C LEU A 144 -9.09 0.40 -3.88
N VAL A 145 -8.37 1.18 -4.67
CA VAL A 145 -8.64 2.61 -4.84
C VAL A 145 -9.45 2.81 -6.11
N ARG A 146 -10.64 3.40 -5.98
CA ARG A 146 -11.41 3.92 -7.12
C ARG A 146 -11.21 5.42 -7.22
N MET A 147 -10.92 5.90 -8.41
CA MET A 147 -10.90 7.34 -8.71
C MET A 147 -12.08 7.69 -9.62
N ALA A 148 -12.76 8.79 -9.31
CA ALA A 148 -13.88 9.28 -10.11
C ALA A 148 -13.86 10.81 -10.20
N ALA A 149 -14.26 11.34 -11.35
CA ALA A 149 -14.55 12.76 -11.48
C ALA A 149 -15.88 13.09 -10.76
N GLY A 150 -15.92 14.22 -10.05
CA GLY A 150 -17.03 14.62 -9.19
C GLY A 150 -16.80 14.24 -7.73
N GLU A 151 -17.73 14.69 -6.87
CA GLU A 151 -17.64 14.53 -5.40
C GLU A 151 -18.36 13.28 -4.88
N ALA A 152 -19.17 12.63 -5.73
CA ALA A 152 -19.95 11.45 -5.32
C ALA A 152 -19.05 10.25 -5.11
N GLY A 153 -19.05 9.70 -3.88
CA GLY A 153 -18.38 8.45 -3.55
C GLY A 153 -19.10 7.24 -4.17
N ALA A 154 -18.37 6.13 -4.28
CA ALA A 154 -19.00 4.85 -4.62
C ALA A 154 -19.94 4.42 -3.50
N PRO A 155 -21.12 3.86 -3.80
CA PRO A 155 -22.06 3.41 -2.75
C PRO A 155 -21.46 2.39 -1.78
N GLU A 156 -20.55 1.54 -2.29
CA GLU A 156 -19.87 0.50 -1.54
C GLU A 156 -18.58 0.97 -0.85
N ALA A 157 -18.16 2.23 -1.05
CA ALA A 157 -16.92 2.74 -0.47
C ALA A 157 -16.99 2.79 1.06
N LEU A 158 -15.95 2.29 1.71
CA LEU A 158 -15.82 2.35 3.17
C LEU A 158 -15.40 3.74 3.65
N ALA A 159 -14.61 4.43 2.86
CA ALA A 159 -14.15 5.79 3.11
C ALA A 159 -13.65 6.41 1.80
N GLY A 160 -13.50 7.73 1.78
CA GLY A 160 -12.92 8.42 0.64
C GLY A 160 -12.60 9.87 0.94
N VAL A 161 -11.73 10.45 0.11
CA VAL A 161 -11.34 11.87 0.16
C VAL A 161 -11.46 12.48 -1.24
N SER A 162 -11.65 13.78 -1.31
CA SER A 162 -11.73 14.52 -2.58
C SER A 162 -10.59 15.52 -2.70
N CYS A 163 -10.16 15.77 -3.93
CA CYS A 163 -9.21 16.81 -4.25
C CYS A 163 -9.60 17.43 -5.60
N ARG A 164 -9.94 18.73 -5.60
CA ARG A 164 -10.24 19.52 -6.80
C ARG A 164 -11.18 18.80 -7.79
N GLY A 165 -12.28 18.26 -7.28
CA GLY A 165 -13.31 17.60 -8.08
C GLY A 165 -12.98 16.18 -8.52
N VAL A 166 -11.94 15.56 -7.96
CA VAL A 166 -11.66 14.13 -8.11
C VAL A 166 -11.83 13.45 -6.75
N ARG A 167 -12.67 12.42 -6.72
CA ARG A 167 -12.92 11.57 -5.57
C ARG A 167 -12.01 10.35 -5.60
N PHE A 168 -11.44 10.02 -4.44
CA PHE A 168 -10.66 8.82 -4.18
C PHE A 168 -11.37 8.00 -3.11
N ASP A 169 -11.83 6.82 -3.47
CA ASP A 169 -12.57 5.93 -2.59
C ASP A 169 -11.77 4.67 -2.29
N LEU A 170 -11.81 4.18 -1.05
CA LEU A 170 -11.41 2.83 -0.68
C LEU A 170 -12.62 1.91 -0.79
N VAL A 171 -12.58 1.03 -1.78
CA VAL A 171 -13.67 0.13 -2.13
C VAL A 171 -13.31 -1.29 -1.72
N PRO A 172 -14.18 -1.98 -0.95
CA PRO A 172 -13.93 -3.36 -0.56
C PRO A 172 -14.06 -4.33 -1.74
N VAL A 173 -13.16 -5.30 -1.81
CA VAL A 173 -13.16 -6.37 -2.82
C VAL A 173 -13.62 -7.66 -2.16
N ALA A 174 -14.82 -8.09 -2.49
CA ALA A 174 -15.33 -9.40 -2.09
C ALA A 174 -14.76 -10.48 -3.02
N TYR A 175 -14.46 -11.64 -2.45
CA TYR A 175 -14.00 -12.83 -3.18
C TYR A 175 -14.46 -14.10 -2.46
N ASP A 176 -14.36 -15.24 -3.14
CA ASP A 176 -14.67 -16.55 -2.54
C ASP A 176 -13.55 -16.93 -1.56
N LEU A 177 -13.72 -16.51 -0.29
CA LEU A 177 -12.74 -16.79 0.77
C LEU A 177 -12.53 -18.29 1.01
N PRO A 178 -13.56 -19.16 1.09
CA PRO A 178 -13.36 -20.59 1.23
C PRO A 178 -12.51 -21.21 0.11
N ALA A 179 -12.81 -20.89 -1.14
CA ALA A 179 -12.02 -21.36 -2.28
C ALA A 179 -10.57 -20.83 -2.25
N TRP A 180 -10.40 -19.56 -1.87
CA TRP A 180 -9.07 -18.97 -1.72
C TRP A 180 -8.27 -19.63 -0.59
N LEU A 181 -8.87 -19.86 0.57
CA LEU A 181 -8.20 -20.53 1.70
C LEU A 181 -7.80 -21.97 1.34
N SER A 182 -8.68 -22.72 0.67
CA SER A 182 -8.34 -24.06 0.19
C SER A 182 -7.09 -24.05 -0.70
N ARG A 183 -7.01 -23.10 -1.64
CA ARG A 183 -5.83 -22.92 -2.51
C ARG A 183 -4.60 -22.46 -1.74
N PHE A 184 -4.78 -21.53 -0.80
CA PHE A 184 -3.70 -21.02 0.04
C PHE A 184 -3.08 -22.14 0.89
N ASP A 185 -3.91 -22.94 1.57
CA ASP A 185 -3.49 -24.03 2.44
C ASP A 185 -2.79 -25.15 1.65
N ALA A 186 -3.23 -25.41 0.40
CA ALA A 186 -2.53 -26.35 -0.50
C ALA A 186 -1.14 -25.86 -0.91
N LEU A 187 -0.95 -24.55 -1.10
CA LEU A 187 0.35 -23.96 -1.46
C LEU A 187 1.25 -23.76 -0.24
N TRP A 188 0.67 -23.44 0.89
CA TRP A 188 1.34 -23.07 2.13
C TRP A 188 0.77 -23.89 3.29
N PRO A 189 1.25 -25.13 3.46
CA PRO A 189 0.72 -26.04 4.49
C PRO A 189 0.93 -25.50 5.90
N SER A 190 0.17 -26.03 6.84
CA SER A 190 0.23 -25.66 8.26
C SER A 190 1.66 -25.72 8.79
N GLY A 191 2.03 -24.73 9.60
CA GLY A 191 3.38 -24.55 10.12
C GLY A 191 4.36 -23.88 9.14
N SER A 192 3.96 -23.61 7.87
CA SER A 192 4.80 -22.87 6.93
C SER A 192 4.88 -21.37 7.29
N GLU A 193 5.92 -20.71 6.80
CA GLU A 193 6.16 -19.29 7.09
C GLU A 193 5.03 -18.38 6.57
N ALA A 194 4.50 -18.68 5.38
CA ALA A 194 3.41 -17.89 4.83
C ALA A 194 2.07 -18.16 5.54
N GLU A 195 1.83 -19.39 5.97
CA GLU A 195 0.64 -19.71 6.77
C GLU A 195 0.65 -18.87 8.06
N ARG A 196 1.76 -18.86 8.80
CA ARG A 196 1.91 -18.08 10.03
C ARG A 196 1.80 -16.57 9.82
N SER A 197 2.27 -16.07 8.65
CA SER A 197 2.29 -14.62 8.37
C SER A 197 0.97 -14.10 7.80
N TYR A 198 0.26 -14.87 6.97
CA TYR A 198 -0.86 -14.35 6.18
C TYR A 198 -2.20 -14.98 6.53
N ARG A 199 -2.26 -16.26 6.93
CA ARG A 199 -3.53 -16.96 7.17
C ARG A 199 -4.41 -16.29 8.22
N PRO A 200 -3.89 -15.82 9.37
CA PRO A 200 -4.71 -15.09 10.34
C PRO A 200 -5.33 -13.83 9.73
N ARG A 201 -4.56 -13.09 8.94
CA ARG A 201 -5.03 -11.88 8.29
C ARG A 201 -6.06 -12.16 7.17
N LEU A 202 -5.94 -13.28 6.46
CA LEU A 202 -6.94 -13.73 5.48
C LEU A 202 -8.29 -14.01 6.15
N LEU A 203 -8.28 -14.51 7.39
CA LEU A 203 -9.49 -14.86 8.13
C LEU A 203 -10.15 -13.67 8.82
N THR A 204 -9.35 -12.85 9.50
CA THR A 204 -9.85 -11.85 10.45
C THR A 204 -9.43 -10.41 10.13
N GLY A 205 -8.65 -10.21 9.08
CA GLY A 205 -8.13 -8.89 8.73
C GLY A 205 -7.09 -8.37 9.73
N THR A 206 -7.19 -7.10 10.05
CA THR A 206 -6.30 -6.39 10.99
C THR A 206 -7.09 -5.91 12.22
N ALA A 207 -6.46 -5.12 13.09
CA ALA A 207 -7.17 -4.46 14.20
C ALA A 207 -7.80 -3.11 13.82
N LEU A 208 -7.70 -2.66 12.57
CA LEU A 208 -8.23 -1.37 12.15
C LEU A 208 -9.76 -1.40 12.03
N THR A 209 -10.37 -0.26 12.35
CA THR A 209 -11.80 -0.01 12.14
C THR A 209 -12.01 0.96 10.96
N PRO A 210 -13.21 1.04 10.37
CA PRO A 210 -13.48 1.98 9.28
C PRO A 210 -13.18 3.44 9.62
N GLU A 211 -13.44 3.86 10.85
CA GLU A 211 -13.21 5.23 11.32
C GLU A 211 -11.72 5.61 11.32
N GLN A 212 -10.85 4.63 11.35
CA GLN A 212 -9.40 4.81 11.34
C GLN A 212 -8.80 4.91 9.94
N LEU A 213 -9.60 4.75 8.87
CA LEU A 213 -9.11 4.82 7.49
C LEU A 213 -8.67 6.22 7.10
N VAL A 214 -9.41 7.25 7.55
CA VAL A 214 -9.15 8.65 7.22
C VAL A 214 -8.26 9.28 8.27
N PHE A 215 -7.16 9.86 7.84
CA PHE A 215 -6.31 10.68 8.68
C PHE A 215 -6.85 12.12 8.72
N PRO A 216 -6.95 12.76 9.90
CA PRO A 216 -7.37 14.14 9.99
C PRO A 216 -6.38 15.05 9.26
N ALA A 217 -6.91 16.06 8.57
CA ALA A 217 -6.14 17.11 7.89
C ALA A 217 -5.21 17.91 8.82
N LYS A 218 -5.42 17.82 10.12
CA LYS A 218 -4.69 18.53 11.19
C LYS A 218 -3.36 17.87 11.61
N VAL A 219 -2.70 17.18 10.73
CA VAL A 219 -1.24 17.14 10.83
C VAL A 219 -0.78 18.47 10.23
N SER A 220 -0.67 19.52 11.05
CA SER A 220 -0.18 20.82 10.61
C SER A 220 1.26 20.63 10.12
N TRP A 221 1.40 20.66 8.82
CA TRP A 221 2.68 20.54 8.13
C TRP A 221 3.25 21.93 7.89
N ASP A 222 3.00 22.83 8.86
CA ASP A 222 3.57 24.16 8.87
C ASP A 222 5.08 24.05 9.02
N CYS A 223 5.72 24.19 7.88
CA CYS A 223 7.14 24.48 7.79
C CYS A 223 7.37 25.82 8.51
N HIS A 224 7.65 25.78 9.81
CA HIS A 224 8.23 26.94 10.48
C HIS A 224 9.62 27.11 9.88
N SER A 225 9.73 28.12 9.02
CA SER A 225 10.95 28.71 8.50
C SER A 225 12.05 28.73 9.58
N ARG A 226 13.13 28.02 9.32
CA ARG A 226 14.46 28.39 9.83
C ARG A 226 15.36 28.74 8.66
#